data_a8389be1e625bde291604c53721dabf5
#
_entry.id   a8389be1e625bde291604c53721dabf5
#
_cell.length_a   1.000
_cell.length_b   1.000
_cell.length_c   1.000
_cell.angle_alpha   90.00
_cell.angle_beta   90.00
_cell.angle_gamma   90.00
#
_symmetry.space_group_name_H-M   'P 1'
#
loop_
_entity.id
_entity.type
_entity.pdbx_description
1 polymer ?
#
loop_
_entity_poly.entity_id
_entity_poly.type
_entity_poly.pdbx_seq_one_letter_code
_entity_poly.pdbx_strand_id
1 'polypeptide(L)'
;MVVAIPMPEEEADFEIIRLEDQARLEGVRLAARTLEHHLTNHLTLTVGYAELIAEDPELPERLREMAHMVLESAQAAVERVRRIRQVESVNLIDLGIPGGPLLDDGSRPGY
;
A
#
# COMPACT_ATOMS: atom_id res chain seq x y z
N MET A 1 2.97 4.53 -54.15
CA MET A 1 3.37 5.51 -53.24
C MET A 1 2.70 5.31 -51.89
N VAL A 2 3.47 5.42 -50.92
CA VAL A 2 2.93 5.22 -49.61
C VAL A 2 2.56 6.52 -49.03
N VAL A 3 1.42 6.59 -48.56
CA VAL A 3 0.95 7.76 -47.96
C VAL A 3 1.01 7.59 -46.49
N ALA A 4 1.27 8.63 -45.81
CA ALA A 4 1.19 8.59 -44.39
C ALA A 4 -0.22 8.22 -44.03
N ILE A 5 -0.35 7.08 -43.49
CA ILE A 5 -1.65 6.57 -43.13
C ILE A 5 -1.92 6.90 -41.71
N PRO A 6 -3.01 7.55 -41.45
CA PRO A 6 -3.33 7.81 -40.02
C PRO A 6 -3.51 6.48 -39.30
N MET A 7 -3.35 6.54 -38.05
CA MET A 7 -3.51 5.37 -37.23
C MET A 7 -4.87 4.76 -37.50
N PRO A 8 -4.92 3.47 -37.78
CA PRO A 8 -6.21 2.82 -37.96
C PRO A 8 -7.09 2.99 -36.73
N GLU A 9 -8.37 2.96 -36.98
CA GLU A 9 -9.32 3.12 -35.90
C GLU A 9 -9.10 2.11 -34.80
N GLU A 10 -8.74 0.89 -35.20
CA GLU A 10 -8.47 -0.15 -34.24
C GLU A 10 -7.29 0.19 -33.34
N GLU A 11 -6.24 0.72 -33.92
CA GLU A 11 -5.07 1.10 -33.13
C GLU A 11 -5.39 2.28 -32.22
N ALA A 12 -6.21 3.21 -32.69
CA ALA A 12 -6.63 4.32 -31.89
C ALA A 12 -7.47 3.84 -30.71
N ASP A 13 -8.33 2.87 -30.94
CA ASP A 13 -9.14 2.31 -29.87
C ASP A 13 -8.28 1.60 -28.84
N PHE A 14 -7.28 0.85 -29.29
CA PHE A 14 -6.35 0.20 -28.38
C PHE A 14 -5.61 1.22 -27.55
N GLU A 15 -5.19 2.31 -28.17
CA GLU A 15 -4.46 3.33 -27.46
C GLU A 15 -5.32 3.98 -26.38
N ILE A 16 -6.57 4.25 -26.70
CA ILE A 16 -7.48 4.83 -25.72
C ILE A 16 -7.70 3.89 -24.57
N ILE A 17 -7.93 2.61 -24.86
CA ILE A 17 -8.13 1.62 -23.81
C ILE A 17 -6.90 1.53 -22.93
N ARG A 18 -5.73 1.55 -23.52
CA ARG A 18 -4.49 1.46 -22.77
C ARG A 18 -4.32 2.66 -21.83
N LEU A 19 -4.64 3.85 -22.34
CA LEU A 19 -4.53 5.05 -21.52
C LEU A 19 -5.56 5.04 -20.40
N GLU A 20 -6.76 4.55 -20.67
CA GLU A 20 -7.77 4.46 -19.65
C GLU A 20 -7.36 3.47 -18.56
N ASP A 21 -6.77 2.34 -18.97
CA ASP A 21 -6.30 1.36 -18.00
C ASP A 21 -5.18 1.91 -17.15
N GLN A 22 -4.27 2.67 -17.75
CA GLN A 22 -3.20 3.30 -16.99
C GLN A 22 -3.75 4.28 -15.97
N ALA A 23 -4.73 5.09 -16.39
CA ALA A 23 -5.33 6.05 -15.48
C ALA A 23 -6.04 5.35 -14.34
N ARG A 24 -6.71 4.24 -14.63
CA ARG A 24 -7.39 3.48 -13.60
C ARG A 24 -6.39 2.92 -12.61
N LEU A 25 -5.29 2.35 -13.10
CA LEU A 25 -4.26 1.82 -12.23
C LEU A 25 -3.61 2.90 -11.38
N GLU A 26 -3.38 4.07 -11.98
CA GLU A 26 -2.86 5.19 -11.21
C GLU A 26 -3.80 5.59 -10.09
N GLY A 27 -5.10 5.61 -10.39
CA GLY A 27 -6.09 5.94 -9.39
C GLY A 27 -6.13 4.93 -8.26
N VAL A 28 -6.07 3.66 -8.61
CA VAL A 28 -6.08 2.60 -7.60
C VAL A 28 -4.84 2.69 -6.74
N ARG A 29 -3.68 2.90 -7.37
CA ARG A 29 -2.44 3.02 -6.63
C ARG A 29 -2.46 4.20 -5.67
N LEU A 30 -2.98 5.33 -6.13
CA LEU A 30 -3.05 6.51 -5.30
C LEU A 30 -4.01 6.29 -4.13
N ALA A 31 -5.15 5.67 -4.39
CA ALA A 31 -6.11 5.38 -3.35
C ALA A 31 -5.52 4.42 -2.31
N ALA A 32 -4.80 3.40 -2.79
CA ALA A 32 -4.19 2.44 -1.88
C ALA A 32 -3.12 3.09 -1.03
N ARG A 33 -2.32 3.96 -1.62
CA ARG A 33 -1.28 4.66 -0.88
C ARG A 33 -1.88 5.58 0.17
N THR A 34 -2.95 6.28 -0.18
CA THR A 34 -3.63 7.18 0.74
C THR A 34 -4.22 6.40 1.91
N LEU A 35 -4.87 5.28 1.60
CA LEU A 35 -5.47 4.45 2.63
C LEU A 35 -4.39 3.87 3.54
N GLU A 36 -3.31 3.38 2.96
CA GLU A 36 -2.20 2.82 3.74
C GLU A 36 -1.63 3.88 4.68
N HIS A 37 -1.48 5.10 4.18
CA HIS A 37 -0.96 6.17 5.00
C HIS A 37 -1.88 6.48 6.18
N HIS A 38 -3.19 6.55 5.92
CA HIS A 38 -4.15 6.81 6.98
C HIS A 38 -4.19 5.67 8.00
N LEU A 39 -4.18 4.43 7.52
CA LEU A 39 -4.19 3.28 8.41
C LEU A 39 -2.94 3.23 9.28
N THR A 40 -1.79 3.50 8.68
CA THR A 40 -0.53 3.50 9.41
C THR A 40 -0.57 4.55 10.51
N ASN A 41 -1.08 5.74 10.21
CA ASN A 41 -1.17 6.80 11.21
C ASN A 41 -2.07 6.39 12.36
N HIS A 42 -3.24 5.85 12.07
CA HIS A 42 -4.16 5.42 13.11
C HIS A 42 -3.58 4.30 13.94
N LEU A 43 -2.96 3.33 13.29
CA LEU A 43 -2.38 2.20 14.00
C LEU A 43 -1.20 2.61 14.85
N THR A 44 -0.41 3.58 14.40
CA THR A 44 0.69 4.10 15.19
C THR A 44 0.18 4.70 16.50
N LEU A 45 -0.92 5.44 16.42
CA LEU A 45 -1.52 5.99 17.63
C LEU A 45 -2.05 4.90 18.54
N THR A 46 -2.69 3.89 17.96
CA THR A 46 -3.23 2.78 18.75
C THR A 46 -2.12 2.03 19.47
N VAL A 47 -1.02 1.75 18.77
CA VAL A 47 0.12 1.07 19.37
C VAL A 47 0.69 1.93 20.50
N GLY A 48 0.86 3.23 20.25
CA GLY A 48 1.43 4.11 21.26
C GLY A 48 0.60 4.17 22.52
N TYR A 49 -0.71 4.31 22.38
CA TYR A 49 -1.57 4.37 23.55
C TYR A 49 -1.68 3.02 24.24
N ALA A 50 -1.69 1.94 23.49
CA ALA A 50 -1.73 0.61 24.11
C ALA A 50 -0.47 0.36 24.92
N GLU A 51 0.68 0.81 24.42
CA GLU A 51 1.92 0.68 25.17
C GLU A 51 1.87 1.49 26.47
N LEU A 52 1.39 2.72 26.38
CA LEU A 52 1.29 3.55 27.57
C LEU A 52 0.37 2.92 28.62
N ILE A 53 -0.75 2.38 28.17
CA ILE A 53 -1.68 1.74 29.09
C ILE A 53 -1.05 0.51 29.74
N ALA A 54 -0.38 -0.31 28.93
CA ALA A 54 0.21 -1.55 29.44
C ALA A 54 1.33 -1.27 30.45
N GLU A 55 1.96 -0.10 30.33
CA GLU A 55 3.07 0.26 31.22
C GLU A 55 2.61 0.93 32.51
N ASP A 56 1.33 1.20 32.65
CA ASP A 56 0.82 1.86 33.84
C ASP A 56 0.93 0.89 35.03
N PRO A 57 1.72 1.21 36.04
CA PRO A 57 1.91 0.28 37.17
C PRO A 57 0.66 0.07 38.01
N GLU A 58 -0.31 0.97 37.89
CA GLU A 58 -1.53 0.84 38.68
C GLU A 58 -2.64 0.11 37.90
N LEU A 59 -2.36 -0.31 36.69
CA LEU A 59 -3.37 -1.00 35.91
C LEU A 59 -3.59 -2.41 36.46
N PRO A 60 -4.84 -2.80 36.71
CA PRO A 60 -5.12 -4.17 37.12
C PRO A 60 -4.61 -5.17 36.10
N GLU A 61 -4.19 -6.32 36.58
CA GLU A 61 -3.58 -7.30 35.70
C GLU A 61 -4.49 -7.72 34.56
N ARG A 62 -5.78 -7.88 34.84
CA ARG A 62 -6.70 -8.27 33.78
C ARG A 62 -6.73 -7.26 32.66
N LEU A 63 -6.71 -5.98 33.01
CA LEU A 63 -6.72 -4.92 32.00
C LEU A 63 -5.37 -4.81 31.29
N ARG A 64 -4.30 -5.13 32.02
CA ARG A 64 -2.98 -5.13 31.38
C ARG A 64 -2.89 -6.22 30.31
N GLU A 65 -3.46 -7.38 30.59
CA GLU A 65 -3.49 -8.43 29.57
C GLU A 65 -4.29 -8.00 28.36
N MET A 66 -5.41 -7.31 28.59
CA MET A 66 -6.20 -6.81 27.46
C MET A 66 -5.43 -5.77 26.66
N ALA A 67 -4.70 -4.91 27.33
CA ALA A 67 -3.88 -3.91 26.63
C ALA A 67 -2.82 -4.58 25.79
N HIS A 68 -2.22 -5.66 26.29
CA HIS A 68 -1.24 -6.41 25.50
C HIS A 68 -1.88 -7.05 24.28
N MET A 69 -3.10 -7.54 24.40
CA MET A 69 -3.80 -8.11 23.26
C MET A 69 -4.09 -7.06 22.21
N VAL A 70 -4.48 -5.85 22.64
CA VAL A 70 -4.70 -4.76 21.70
C VAL A 70 -3.39 -4.40 21.00
N LEU A 71 -2.31 -4.34 21.76
CA LEU A 71 -1.01 -4.01 21.22
C LEU A 71 -0.58 -5.03 20.16
N GLU A 72 -0.71 -6.30 20.45
CA GLU A 72 -0.34 -7.35 19.51
C GLU A 72 -1.18 -7.27 18.24
N SER A 73 -2.48 -7.04 18.42
CA SER A 73 -3.37 -6.94 17.27
C SER A 73 -3.02 -5.75 16.40
N ALA A 74 -2.73 -4.61 17.02
CA ALA A 74 -2.39 -3.42 16.24
C ALA A 74 -1.07 -3.61 15.52
N GLN A 75 -0.09 -4.24 16.16
CA GLN A 75 1.18 -4.49 15.52
C GLN A 75 1.03 -5.44 14.33
N ALA A 76 0.17 -6.44 14.47
CA ALA A 76 -0.11 -7.36 13.38
C ALA A 76 -0.77 -6.62 12.21
N ALA A 77 -1.65 -5.67 12.52
CA ALA A 77 -2.32 -4.90 11.49
C ALA A 77 -1.32 -4.02 10.75
N VAL A 78 -0.36 -3.42 11.46
CA VAL A 78 0.68 -2.63 10.80
C VAL A 78 1.45 -3.49 9.82
N GLU A 79 1.77 -4.71 10.21
CA GLU A 79 2.52 -5.60 9.35
C GLU A 79 1.73 -5.97 8.11
N ARG A 80 0.43 -6.20 8.25
CA ARG A 80 -0.41 -6.52 7.11
C ARG A 80 -0.52 -5.36 6.14
N VAL A 81 -0.64 -4.15 6.65
CA VAL A 81 -0.70 -2.98 5.80
C VAL A 81 0.61 -2.84 5.02
N ARG A 82 1.73 -3.11 5.69
CA ARG A 82 3.03 -3.06 5.03
C ARG A 82 3.12 -4.08 3.91
N ARG A 83 2.56 -5.28 4.11
CA ARG A 83 2.56 -6.30 3.07
C ARG A 83 1.71 -5.92 1.88
N ILE A 84 0.56 -5.30 2.12
CA ILE A 84 -0.28 -4.84 1.04
C ILE A 84 0.47 -3.86 0.16
N ARG A 85 1.21 -2.98 0.79
CA ARG A 85 2.02 -2.01 0.05
C ARG A 85 3.06 -2.70 -0.80
N GLN A 86 3.70 -3.74 -0.28
CA GLN A 86 4.70 -4.49 -1.03
C GLN A 86 4.08 -5.24 -2.22
N VAL A 87 2.92 -5.84 -2.00
CA VAL A 87 2.23 -6.55 -3.06
C VAL A 87 1.82 -5.59 -4.17
N GLU A 88 1.33 -4.43 -3.80
CA GLU A 88 0.97 -3.42 -4.78
C GLU A 88 2.17 -3.04 -5.64
N SER A 89 3.32 -2.86 -5.02
CA SER A 89 4.53 -2.51 -5.75
C SER A 89 4.94 -3.60 -6.72
N VAL A 90 4.87 -4.85 -6.29
CA VAL A 90 5.22 -5.97 -7.14
C VAL A 90 4.27 -6.06 -8.33
N ASN A 91 2.98 -5.89 -8.09
CA ASN A 91 2.00 -5.93 -9.16
C ASN A 91 2.24 -4.85 -10.19
N LEU A 92 2.63 -3.67 -9.75
CA LEU A 92 2.94 -2.59 -10.69
C LEU A 92 4.15 -2.94 -11.53
N ILE A 93 5.15 -3.57 -10.94
CA ILE A 93 6.33 -4.00 -11.68
C ILE A 93 5.94 -5.02 -12.73
N ASP A 94 5.11 -5.99 -12.36
CA ASP A 94 4.68 -7.03 -13.28
C ASP A 94 3.91 -6.45 -14.45
N LEU A 95 3.20 -5.38 -14.23
CA LEU A 95 2.44 -4.74 -15.29
C LEU A 95 3.28 -3.80 -16.13
N GLY A 96 4.55 -3.63 -15.77
CA GLY A 96 5.45 -2.77 -16.52
C GLY A 96 5.20 -1.29 -16.33
N ILE A 97 4.60 -0.92 -15.23
CA ILE A 97 4.28 0.48 -14.98
C ILE A 97 5.52 1.17 -14.42
N PRO A 98 5.91 2.28 -15.02
CA PRO A 98 7.10 3.00 -14.58
C PRO A 98 6.98 3.42 -13.13
N GLY A 99 8.09 3.37 -12.46
CA GLY A 99 8.14 3.76 -11.07
C GLY A 99 8.00 2.62 -10.12
N GLY A 100 7.42 1.52 -10.55
CA GLY A 100 7.27 0.38 -9.68
C GLY A 100 8.59 -0.12 -9.18
N PRO A 101 9.55 -0.35 -10.05
CA PRO A 101 10.82 -0.94 -9.62
C PRO A 101 11.60 -0.11 -8.65
N LEU A 102 11.27 1.11 -8.56
CA LEU A 102 12.02 1.93 -7.67
C LEU A 102 11.99 1.47 -6.29
N LEU A 103 11.04 0.70 -6.11
CA LEU A 103 10.94 0.32 -4.80
C LEU A 103 11.87 -0.69 -4.39
N ASP A 104 12.42 -0.93 -5.16
CA ASP A 104 13.18 -1.72 -4.67
C ASP A 104 14.20 -1.69 -4.47
N ASP A 105 14.56 -1.40 -4.61
CA ASP A 105 15.54 -1.32 -4.33
C ASP A 105 15.92 -1.86 -3.34
N GLY A 106 16.26 -2.22 -3.42
CA GLY A 106 16.71 -2.79 -2.61
C GLY A 106 16.64 -2.77 -1.61
N SER A 107 16.61 -2.29 -1.75
CA SER A 107 16.66 -2.06 -0.80
C SER A 107 16.02 -2.86 -0.14
N ARG A 108 15.58 -3.28 -0.40
CA ARG A 108 15.03 -3.85 0.20
C ARG A 108 15.49 -4.63 0.77
N PRO A 109 16.10 -4.71 0.88
CA PRO A 109 16.49 -5.50 1.51
C PRO A 109 16.21 -5.72 2.54
N GLY A 110 16.52 -5.51 2.66
CA GLY A 110 16.37 -5.71 3.61
C GLY A 110 15.26 -6.21 3.95
N TYR A 111 14.92 -6.34 3.73
CA TYR A 111 14.00 -6.71 4.09
C TYR A 111 13.66 -7.68 4.18
#